data_bd0263b25fbc1c7a045d9f5623dedc39
#
_entry.id   bd0263b25fbc1c7a045d9f5623dedc39
#
_cell.length_a   1.000
_cell.length_b   1.000
_cell.length_c   1.000
_cell.angle_alpha   90.00
_cell.angle_beta   90.00
_cell.angle_gamma   90.00
#
_symmetry.space_group_name_H-M   'P 1'
#
loop_
_entity.id
_entity.type
_entity.pdbx_description
1 polymer ?
#
loop_
_entity_poly.entity_id
_entity_poly.type
_entity_poly.pdbx_seq_one_letter_code
_entity_poly.pdbx_strand_id
1 'polypeptide(L)'
;HVDIYMLDIGQGDAILLKVGDEYSMIDTGDIEHRENIVAQLHNLGVTKLKNVIITHPHADHMGGFLAIAKAMPIEHVYDDGISVDNNMYKTYEKWIEKKNIQRTTLKKGGTVDFGHGAVFVVYAPWDDILVDKKGQPDLNNNSIVGKFIFGKFSMLFTGDAELQEEQRLIKEQNSKLFARILKVGHHGSRTSSSEDFLKSVKPESALISCGLYNKYGHPHDVTLRHLNEHNIAIYRTDTMGRIHIS
;
A
#
# COMPACT_ATOMS: atom_id res chain seq x y z
N HIS A 1 11.79 -8.34 -15.81
CA HIS A 1 11.90 -8.88 -14.45
C HIS A 1 11.32 -7.86 -13.46
N VAL A 2 10.60 -8.34 -12.46
CA VAL A 2 10.07 -7.54 -11.37
C VAL A 2 10.45 -8.19 -10.03
N ASP A 3 10.88 -7.38 -9.08
CA ASP A 3 11.09 -7.76 -7.69
C ASP A 3 10.19 -6.89 -6.81
N ILE A 4 9.48 -7.51 -5.88
CA ILE A 4 8.66 -6.81 -4.88
C ILE A 4 9.16 -7.19 -3.50
N TYR A 5 9.47 -6.19 -2.69
CA TYR A 5 9.93 -6.36 -1.32
C TYR A 5 8.93 -5.72 -0.37
N MET A 6 8.22 -6.53 0.40
CA MET A 6 7.50 -6.04 1.58
C MET A 6 8.50 -5.94 2.72
N LEU A 7 8.88 -4.72 3.09
CA LEU A 7 9.91 -4.47 4.09
C LEU A 7 9.42 -4.84 5.49
N ASP A 8 10.30 -5.42 6.30
CA ASP A 8 10.02 -5.61 7.72
C ASP A 8 10.30 -4.31 8.48
N ILE A 9 9.24 -3.63 8.83
CA ILE A 9 9.26 -2.31 9.45
C ILE A 9 8.45 -2.25 10.76
N GLY A 10 8.11 -3.41 11.33
CA GLY A 10 7.13 -3.46 12.40
C GLY A 10 5.71 -3.23 11.89
N GLN A 11 4.92 -2.41 12.61
CA GLN A 11 3.55 -2.10 12.22
C GLN A 11 3.53 -1.00 11.14
N GLY A 12 2.82 -1.24 10.04
CA GLY A 12 2.70 -0.32 8.92
C GLY A 12 3.02 -0.97 7.56
N ASP A 13 2.95 -0.20 6.49
CA ASP A 13 3.27 -0.63 5.14
C ASP A 13 4.44 0.15 4.55
N ALA A 14 5.43 -0.56 4.03
CA ALA A 14 6.48 -0.03 3.17
C ALA A 14 6.86 -1.10 2.15
N ILE A 15 6.50 -0.89 0.91
CA ILE A 15 6.65 -1.90 -0.13
C ILE A 15 7.46 -1.30 -1.28
N LEU A 16 8.61 -1.90 -1.57
CA LEU A 16 9.48 -1.53 -2.67
C LEU A 16 9.18 -2.42 -3.88
N LEU A 17 8.98 -1.81 -5.04
CA LEU A 17 8.87 -2.48 -6.33
C LEU A 17 10.05 -2.09 -7.20
N LYS A 18 10.77 -3.09 -7.71
CA LYS A 18 11.85 -2.92 -8.68
C LYS A 18 11.40 -3.50 -10.01
N VAL A 19 11.40 -2.69 -11.06
CA VAL A 19 11.09 -3.12 -12.42
C VAL A 19 12.26 -2.76 -13.33
N GLY A 20 13.00 -3.75 -13.78
CA GLY A 20 14.27 -3.49 -14.45
C GLY A 20 15.26 -2.77 -13.52
N ASP A 21 15.63 -1.57 -13.88
CA ASP A 21 16.51 -0.67 -13.11
C ASP A 21 15.77 0.44 -12.36
N GLU A 22 14.44 0.48 -12.45
CA GLU A 22 13.61 1.49 -11.79
C GLU A 22 13.04 0.99 -10.47
N TYR A 23 13.05 1.88 -9.47
CA TYR A 23 12.52 1.62 -8.14
C TYR A 23 11.34 2.54 -7.83
N SER A 24 10.30 1.97 -7.27
CA SER A 24 9.11 2.70 -6.79
C SER A 24 8.66 2.15 -5.45
N MET A 25 7.94 2.95 -4.67
CA MET A 25 7.37 2.49 -3.39
C MET A 25 5.86 2.66 -3.36
N ILE A 26 5.20 1.76 -2.65
CA ILE A 26 3.83 1.92 -2.17
C ILE A 26 3.90 1.94 -0.65
N ASP A 27 3.52 3.08 -0.07
CA ASP A 27 3.67 3.45 1.32
C ASP A 27 5.12 3.50 1.83
N THR A 28 5.35 4.20 2.91
CA THR A 28 6.68 4.52 3.43
C THR A 28 6.87 4.16 4.90
N GLY A 29 5.89 3.48 5.50
CA GLY A 29 5.95 3.02 6.87
C GLY A 29 5.83 4.11 7.94
N ASP A 30 6.07 3.73 9.17
CA ASP A 30 5.96 4.58 10.35
C ASP A 30 7.21 5.44 10.56
N ILE A 31 7.01 6.56 11.24
CA ILE A 31 8.09 7.48 11.62
C ILE A 31 9.11 6.82 12.58
N GLU A 32 8.67 5.90 13.43
CA GLU A 32 9.53 5.21 14.38
C GLU A 32 10.55 4.29 13.69
N HIS A 33 10.20 3.75 12.52
CA HIS A 33 11.03 2.82 11.76
C HIS A 33 11.75 3.46 10.57
N ARG A 34 11.67 4.79 10.41
CA ARG A 34 12.18 5.52 9.24
C ARG A 34 13.65 5.27 8.91
N GLU A 35 14.51 5.13 9.94
CA GLU A 35 15.94 4.87 9.72
C GLU A 35 16.18 3.45 9.22
N ASN A 36 15.46 2.47 9.76
CA ASN A 36 15.49 1.09 9.29
C ASN A 36 14.99 0.98 7.84
N ILE A 37 13.93 1.71 7.49
CA ILE A 37 13.40 1.74 6.12
C ILE A 37 14.47 2.25 5.15
N VAL A 38 15.10 3.39 5.45
CA VAL A 38 16.18 3.97 4.63
C VAL A 38 17.37 3.00 4.52
N ALA A 39 17.76 2.35 5.62
CA ALA A 39 18.83 1.35 5.60
C ALA A 39 18.51 0.14 4.71
N GLN A 40 17.26 -0.37 4.77
CA GLN A 40 16.83 -1.46 3.91
C GLN A 40 16.82 -1.05 2.43
N LEU A 41 16.37 0.17 2.10
CA LEU A 41 16.40 0.69 0.73
C LEU A 41 17.84 0.77 0.20
N HIS A 42 18.79 1.31 0.97
CA HIS A 42 20.21 1.36 0.59
C HIS A 42 20.79 -0.05 0.39
N ASN A 43 20.47 -0.99 1.28
CA ASN A 43 20.93 -2.38 1.17
C ASN A 43 20.38 -3.10 -0.08
N LEU A 44 19.22 -2.66 -0.58
CA LEU A 44 18.63 -3.14 -1.83
C LEU A 44 19.13 -2.38 -3.07
N GLY A 45 20.07 -1.43 -2.89
CA GLY A 45 20.69 -0.69 -3.98
C GLY A 45 19.85 0.48 -4.49
N VAL A 46 18.85 0.92 -3.74
CA VAL A 46 18.00 2.05 -4.13
C VAL A 46 18.78 3.35 -3.98
N THR A 47 18.96 4.07 -5.07
CA THR A 47 19.61 5.38 -5.10
C THR A 47 18.65 6.52 -5.44
N LYS A 48 17.53 6.19 -6.05
CA LYS A 48 16.42 7.12 -6.36
C LYS A 48 15.11 6.34 -6.45
N LEU A 49 14.00 7.03 -6.29
CA LEU A 49 12.65 6.49 -6.48
C LEU A 49 11.96 7.21 -7.64
N LYS A 50 11.46 6.44 -8.61
CA LYS A 50 10.64 6.95 -9.70
C LYS A 50 9.28 7.39 -9.17
N ASN A 51 8.59 6.51 -8.45
CA ASN A 51 7.28 6.78 -7.89
C ASN A 51 7.24 6.46 -6.40
N VAL A 52 6.51 7.27 -5.64
CA VAL A 52 6.06 6.94 -4.29
C VAL A 52 4.55 7.11 -4.25
N ILE A 53 3.81 6.05 -4.00
CA ILE A 53 2.36 6.09 -3.80
C ILE A 53 2.09 6.05 -2.30
N ILE A 54 1.41 7.06 -1.77
CA ILE A 54 0.89 7.07 -0.39
C ILE A 54 -0.58 6.69 -0.47
N THR A 55 -0.93 5.52 0.05
CA THR A 55 -2.30 4.99 -0.07
C THR A 55 -3.31 5.82 0.69
N HIS A 56 -2.94 6.31 1.86
CA HIS A 56 -3.76 7.20 2.69
C HIS A 56 -2.90 7.88 3.78
N PRO A 57 -3.34 8.99 4.39
CA PRO A 57 -2.48 9.82 5.22
C PRO A 57 -2.38 9.39 6.70
N HIS A 58 -2.31 8.09 7.00
CA HIS A 58 -1.97 7.60 8.33
C HIS A 58 -0.46 7.49 8.54
N ALA A 59 -0.04 7.59 9.80
CA ALA A 59 1.37 7.64 10.18
C ALA A 59 2.16 6.39 9.79
N ASP A 60 1.55 5.23 9.89
CA ASP A 60 2.15 3.94 9.57
C ASP A 60 2.21 3.64 8.05
N HIS A 61 1.77 4.58 7.21
CA HIS A 61 1.87 4.54 5.75
C HIS A 61 2.71 5.68 5.17
N MET A 62 2.66 6.87 5.76
CA MET A 62 3.41 8.03 5.23
C MET A 62 4.51 8.55 6.18
N GLY A 63 4.64 7.99 7.37
CA GLY A 63 5.56 8.49 8.40
C GLY A 63 7.04 8.46 8.01
N GLY A 64 7.45 7.50 7.20
CA GLY A 64 8.83 7.40 6.71
C GLY A 64 9.18 8.32 5.54
N PHE A 65 8.20 8.95 4.91
CA PHE A 65 8.41 9.77 3.71
C PHE A 65 9.52 10.81 3.86
N LEU A 66 9.51 11.57 4.94
CA LEU A 66 10.51 12.61 5.18
C LEU A 66 11.94 12.06 5.20
N ALA A 67 12.15 10.94 5.85
CA ALA A 67 13.48 10.32 5.93
C ALA A 67 13.94 9.83 4.55
N ILE A 68 13.06 9.23 3.78
CA ILE A 68 13.33 8.77 2.42
C ILE A 68 13.64 9.98 1.52
N ALA A 69 12.82 11.04 1.53
CA ALA A 69 13.02 12.24 0.73
C ALA A 69 14.31 13.02 1.10
N LYS A 70 14.84 12.83 2.32
CA LYS A 70 16.16 13.33 2.71
C LYS A 70 17.29 12.46 2.19
N ALA A 71 17.09 11.15 2.17
CA ALA A 71 18.13 10.17 1.83
C ALA A 71 18.33 10.03 0.32
N MET A 72 17.28 10.18 -0.48
CA MET A 72 17.35 9.96 -1.92
C MET A 72 16.33 10.81 -2.70
N PRO A 73 16.59 11.08 -4.00
CA PRO A 73 15.63 11.74 -4.88
C PRO A 73 14.35 10.91 -5.07
N ILE A 74 13.21 11.61 -5.11
CA ILE A 74 11.90 11.08 -5.49
C ILE A 74 11.43 11.91 -6.69
N GLU A 75 11.11 11.25 -7.80
CA GLU A 75 10.68 11.97 -9.02
C GLU A 75 9.20 12.36 -8.94
N HIS A 76 8.34 11.44 -8.51
CA HIS A 76 6.89 11.65 -8.47
C HIS A 76 6.25 11.03 -7.22
N VAL A 77 5.38 11.79 -6.59
CA VAL A 77 4.54 11.34 -5.47
C VAL A 77 3.08 11.31 -5.92
N TYR A 78 2.40 10.25 -5.54
CA TYR A 78 0.98 10.06 -5.75
C TYR A 78 0.30 9.87 -4.40
N ASP A 79 -0.86 10.49 -4.19
CA ASP A 79 -1.67 10.31 -2.99
C ASP A 79 -3.18 10.35 -3.29
N ASP A 80 -4.00 10.10 -2.25
CA ASP A 80 -5.46 10.08 -2.34
C ASP A 80 -6.10 11.47 -2.42
N GLY A 81 -5.31 12.54 -2.21
CA GLY A 81 -5.75 13.93 -2.19
C GLY A 81 -6.49 14.34 -0.92
N ILE A 82 -6.55 13.48 0.11
CA ILE A 82 -7.17 13.81 1.40
C ILE A 82 -6.12 14.45 2.31
N SER A 83 -6.37 15.67 2.74
CA SER A 83 -5.51 16.39 3.70
C SER A 83 -5.94 16.12 5.14
N VAL A 84 -4.95 16.05 6.03
CA VAL A 84 -5.17 15.96 7.48
C VAL A 84 -4.40 17.08 8.19
N ASP A 85 -5.02 17.66 9.22
CA ASP A 85 -4.41 18.76 9.98
C ASP A 85 -3.48 18.21 11.07
N ASN A 86 -2.29 17.76 10.67
CA ASN A 86 -1.25 17.36 11.59
C ASN A 86 0.15 17.73 11.07
N ASN A 87 1.14 17.68 11.96
CA ASN A 87 2.51 18.07 11.64
C ASN A 87 3.18 17.15 10.61
N MET A 88 2.84 15.88 10.59
CA MET A 88 3.39 14.94 9.63
C MET A 88 2.96 15.30 8.20
N TYR A 89 1.67 15.52 7.99
CA TYR A 89 1.13 15.89 6.68
C TYR A 89 1.66 17.25 6.19
N LYS A 90 1.70 18.25 7.09
CA LYS A 90 2.30 19.57 6.79
C LYS A 90 3.77 19.45 6.39
N THR A 91 4.51 18.55 7.05
CA THR A 91 5.91 18.28 6.72
C THR A 91 6.04 17.59 5.37
N TYR A 92 5.16 16.63 5.06
CA TYR A 92 5.08 15.97 3.76
C TYR A 92 4.88 16.99 2.63
N GLU A 93 3.87 17.85 2.72
CA GLU A 93 3.59 18.89 1.73
C GLU A 93 4.79 19.86 1.56
N LYS A 94 5.34 20.36 2.67
CA LYS A 94 6.52 21.24 2.66
C LYS A 94 7.73 20.61 1.97
N TRP A 95 7.95 19.31 2.12
CA TRP A 95 9.10 18.64 1.50
C TRP A 95 8.87 18.35 0.02
N ILE A 96 7.66 18.09 -0.41
CA ILE A 96 7.28 18.01 -1.82
C ILE A 96 7.59 19.34 -2.50
N GLU A 97 7.15 20.46 -1.94
CA GLU A 97 7.42 21.79 -2.45
C GLU A 97 8.93 22.10 -2.44
N LYS A 98 9.60 21.91 -1.30
CA LYS A 98 11.03 22.20 -1.13
C LYS A 98 11.93 21.44 -2.10
N LYS A 99 11.59 20.20 -2.41
CA LYS A 99 12.34 19.33 -3.32
C LYS A 99 11.84 19.39 -4.76
N ASN A 100 10.80 20.19 -5.02
CA ASN A 100 10.15 20.30 -6.33
C ASN A 100 9.75 18.91 -6.89
N ILE A 101 9.18 18.06 -6.02
CA ILE A 101 8.70 16.73 -6.39
C ILE A 101 7.35 16.88 -7.08
N GLN A 102 7.17 16.22 -8.22
CA GLN A 102 5.85 16.18 -8.86
C GLN A 102 4.85 15.48 -7.93
N ARG A 103 3.62 15.99 -7.83
CA ARG A 103 2.54 15.41 -7.04
C ARG A 103 1.28 15.27 -7.87
N THR A 104 0.65 14.11 -7.81
CA THR A 104 -0.62 13.81 -8.49
C THR A 104 -1.56 13.08 -7.54
N THR A 105 -2.79 13.55 -7.46
CA THR A 105 -3.87 12.85 -6.77
C THR A 105 -4.38 11.70 -7.63
N LEU A 106 -4.45 10.49 -7.05
CA LEU A 106 -4.99 9.32 -7.71
C LEU A 106 -6.44 9.08 -7.33
N LYS A 107 -7.25 8.83 -8.35
CA LYS A 107 -8.65 8.40 -8.21
C LYS A 107 -8.89 7.22 -9.15
N LYS A 108 -10.01 6.53 -8.97
CA LYS A 108 -10.47 5.43 -9.83
C LYS A 108 -10.28 5.77 -11.30
N GLY A 109 -9.67 4.87 -12.04
CA GLY A 109 -9.35 5.02 -13.46
C GLY A 109 -7.97 5.63 -13.74
N GLY A 110 -7.30 6.19 -12.73
CA GLY A 110 -5.92 6.64 -12.85
C GLY A 110 -4.95 5.48 -13.07
N THR A 111 -3.79 5.79 -13.64
CA THR A 111 -2.71 4.82 -13.86
C THR A 111 -1.36 5.44 -13.50
N VAL A 112 -0.45 4.60 -13.03
CA VAL A 112 0.95 4.99 -12.78
C VAL A 112 1.87 4.07 -13.56
N ASP A 113 2.78 4.66 -14.33
CA ASP A 113 3.83 3.92 -15.06
C ASP A 113 4.98 3.57 -14.11
N PHE A 114 5.25 2.27 -13.96
CA PHE A 114 6.38 1.75 -13.17
C PHE A 114 7.60 1.43 -14.04
N GLY A 115 7.54 1.74 -15.34
CA GLY A 115 8.61 1.45 -16.29
C GLY A 115 8.55 0.05 -16.88
N HIS A 116 9.27 -0.15 -17.99
CA HIS A 116 9.43 -1.44 -18.67
C HIS A 116 8.11 -2.16 -18.98
N GLY A 117 7.00 -1.42 -19.15
CA GLY A 117 5.67 -1.97 -19.41
C GLY A 117 4.90 -2.44 -18.18
N ALA A 118 5.41 -2.16 -16.99
CA ALA A 118 4.68 -2.35 -15.73
C ALA A 118 3.75 -1.15 -15.47
N VAL A 119 2.52 -1.41 -15.06
CA VAL A 119 1.52 -0.38 -14.79
C VAL A 119 0.78 -0.67 -13.48
N PHE A 120 0.45 0.39 -12.76
CA PHE A 120 -0.46 0.33 -11.62
C PHE A 120 -1.78 0.98 -12.02
N VAL A 121 -2.87 0.20 -11.99
CA VAL A 121 -4.22 0.64 -12.36
C VAL A 121 -5.03 0.88 -11.10
N VAL A 122 -5.54 2.10 -10.93
CA VAL A 122 -6.25 2.53 -9.71
C VAL A 122 -7.75 2.21 -9.80
N TYR A 123 -8.27 1.55 -8.77
CA TYR A 123 -9.68 1.19 -8.63
C TYR A 123 -10.43 2.01 -7.59
N ALA A 124 -9.72 2.56 -6.62
CA ALA A 124 -10.21 3.48 -5.57
C ALA A 124 -9.08 4.44 -5.14
N PRO A 125 -9.38 5.56 -4.47
CA PRO A 125 -10.71 6.05 -4.11
C PRO A 125 -11.46 6.70 -5.29
N TRP A 126 -12.70 7.08 -5.03
CA TRP A 126 -13.56 7.79 -5.98
C TRP A 126 -13.51 9.30 -5.75
N ASP A 127 -14.05 10.09 -6.68
CA ASP A 127 -14.21 11.55 -6.50
C ASP A 127 -15.18 11.86 -5.35
N ASP A 128 -16.26 11.09 -5.22
CA ASP A 128 -17.17 11.09 -4.08
C ASP A 128 -16.60 10.19 -2.97
N ILE A 129 -15.76 10.78 -2.11
CA ILE A 129 -15.08 10.08 -1.03
C ILE A 129 -16.06 9.46 -0.02
N LEU A 130 -15.64 8.35 0.57
CA LEU A 130 -16.35 7.72 1.67
C LEU A 130 -16.16 8.54 2.96
N VAL A 131 -17.22 8.64 3.74
CA VAL A 131 -17.21 9.39 5.00
C VAL A 131 -17.56 8.49 6.18
N ASP A 132 -17.05 8.83 7.34
CA ASP A 132 -17.36 8.18 8.60
C ASP A 132 -18.77 8.59 9.13
N LYS A 133 -19.15 8.04 10.28
CA LYS A 133 -20.44 8.34 10.93
C LYS A 133 -20.60 9.82 11.34
N LYS A 134 -19.52 10.60 11.34
CA LYS A 134 -19.51 12.03 11.67
C LYS A 134 -19.48 12.91 10.42
N GLY A 135 -19.49 12.29 9.21
CA GLY A 135 -19.40 13.00 7.94
C GLY A 135 -17.97 13.48 7.61
N GLN A 136 -16.96 12.99 8.31
CA GLN A 136 -15.56 13.28 8.01
C GLN A 136 -15.01 12.24 7.04
N PRO A 137 -13.97 12.56 6.22
CA PRO A 137 -13.31 11.58 5.38
C PRO A 137 -12.90 10.34 6.20
N ASP A 138 -13.36 9.17 5.79
CA ASP A 138 -12.91 7.91 6.35
C ASP A 138 -11.57 7.55 5.69
N LEU A 139 -10.46 7.81 6.38
CA LEU A 139 -9.12 7.72 5.80
C LEU A 139 -8.80 6.30 5.31
N ASN A 140 -9.16 5.28 6.09
CA ASN A 140 -8.94 3.88 5.71
C ASN A 140 -9.77 3.51 4.47
N ASN A 141 -11.07 3.82 4.49
CA ASN A 141 -12.00 3.51 3.40
C ASN A 141 -11.86 4.44 2.16
N ASN A 142 -10.84 5.28 2.11
CA ASN A 142 -10.41 6.02 0.93
C ASN A 142 -8.96 5.71 0.56
N SER A 143 -8.44 4.58 0.99
CA SER A 143 -7.13 4.11 0.57
C SER A 143 -7.03 4.00 -0.95
N ILE A 144 -5.86 4.30 -1.51
CA ILE A 144 -5.63 3.97 -2.92
C ILE A 144 -5.59 2.45 -3.04
N VAL A 145 -6.60 1.90 -3.68
CA VAL A 145 -6.62 0.50 -4.08
C VAL A 145 -6.30 0.39 -5.56
N GLY A 146 -5.27 -0.37 -5.89
CA GLY A 146 -4.87 -0.52 -7.27
C GLY A 146 -4.15 -1.83 -7.52
N LYS A 147 -4.13 -2.22 -8.79
CA LYS A 147 -3.49 -3.44 -9.25
C LYS A 147 -2.22 -3.12 -10.03
N PHE A 148 -1.10 -3.64 -9.54
CA PHE A 148 0.15 -3.68 -10.28
C PHE A 148 0.09 -4.85 -11.27
N ILE A 149 0.45 -4.57 -12.52
CA ILE A 149 0.41 -5.53 -13.62
C ILE A 149 1.74 -5.48 -14.37
N PHE A 150 2.37 -6.63 -14.55
CA PHE A 150 3.55 -6.80 -15.39
C PHE A 150 3.45 -8.13 -16.17
N GLY A 151 3.16 -8.05 -17.45
CA GLY A 151 2.86 -9.24 -18.26
C GLY A 151 1.69 -10.04 -17.70
N LYS A 152 1.94 -11.27 -17.27
CA LYS A 152 0.93 -12.14 -16.63
C LYS A 152 0.92 -12.03 -15.10
N PHE A 153 1.87 -11.31 -14.51
CA PHE A 153 1.92 -11.09 -13.07
C PHE A 153 0.95 -10.00 -12.67
N SER A 154 0.25 -10.20 -11.56
CA SER A 154 -0.61 -9.18 -10.98
C SER A 154 -0.65 -9.26 -9.46
N MET A 155 -0.59 -8.11 -8.82
CA MET A 155 -0.74 -7.96 -7.37
C MET A 155 -1.70 -6.81 -7.06
N LEU A 156 -2.70 -7.08 -6.23
CA LEU A 156 -3.64 -6.08 -5.74
C LEU A 156 -3.13 -5.50 -4.42
N PHE A 157 -2.99 -4.20 -4.38
CA PHE A 157 -2.65 -3.42 -3.19
C PHE A 157 -3.90 -2.71 -2.69
N THR A 158 -4.16 -2.80 -1.40
CA THR A 158 -5.42 -2.35 -0.81
C THR A 158 -5.25 -1.28 0.27
N GLY A 159 -3.99 -0.90 0.59
CA GLY A 159 -3.74 -0.01 1.73
C GLY A 159 -4.43 -0.55 2.96
N ASP A 160 -5.23 0.30 3.60
CA ASP A 160 -6.06 -0.07 4.75
C ASP A 160 -7.56 -0.08 4.45
N ALA A 161 -7.91 -0.33 3.18
CA ALA A 161 -9.30 -0.49 2.77
C ALA A 161 -10.06 -1.44 3.69
N GLU A 162 -11.22 -1.01 4.17
CA GLU A 162 -12.10 -1.77 5.03
C GLU A 162 -13.38 -2.18 4.29
N LEU A 163 -14.30 -2.80 5.00
CA LEU A 163 -15.51 -3.41 4.43
C LEU A 163 -16.31 -2.47 3.53
N GLN A 164 -16.42 -1.19 3.87
CA GLN A 164 -17.21 -0.23 3.09
C GLN A 164 -16.59 0.02 1.71
N GLU A 165 -15.28 0.18 1.66
CA GLU A 165 -14.54 0.33 0.40
C GLU A 165 -14.54 -0.97 -0.40
N GLU A 166 -14.33 -2.12 0.25
CA GLU A 166 -14.39 -3.43 -0.39
C GLU A 166 -15.74 -3.69 -1.04
N GLN A 167 -16.86 -3.38 -0.37
CA GLN A 167 -18.19 -3.55 -0.93
C GLN A 167 -18.41 -2.69 -2.19
N ARG A 168 -17.91 -1.45 -2.17
CA ARG A 168 -17.99 -0.58 -3.35
C ARG A 168 -17.11 -1.09 -4.49
N LEU A 169 -15.90 -1.55 -4.20
CA LEU A 169 -15.01 -2.17 -5.18
C LEU A 169 -15.65 -3.40 -5.83
N ILE A 170 -16.25 -4.30 -5.05
CA ILE A 170 -16.94 -5.48 -5.58
C ILE A 170 -18.07 -5.07 -6.51
N LYS A 171 -18.91 -4.12 -6.08
CA LYS A 171 -20.04 -3.62 -6.87
C LYS A 171 -19.61 -3.03 -8.21
N GLU A 172 -18.52 -2.25 -8.23
CA GLU A 172 -18.13 -1.46 -9.39
C GLU A 172 -17.05 -2.11 -10.27
N GLN A 173 -16.19 -2.96 -9.70
CA GLN A 173 -15.01 -3.51 -10.39
C GLN A 173 -15.02 -5.03 -10.51
N ASN A 174 -15.73 -5.74 -9.65
CA ASN A 174 -15.87 -7.20 -9.58
C ASN A 174 -14.79 -8.01 -10.35
N SER A 175 -15.03 -8.36 -11.61
CA SER A 175 -14.11 -9.18 -12.43
C SER A 175 -12.72 -8.56 -12.64
N LYS A 176 -12.58 -7.26 -12.50
CA LYS A 176 -11.29 -6.55 -12.59
C LYS A 176 -10.44 -6.69 -11.32
N LEU A 177 -11.03 -7.11 -10.18
CA LEU A 177 -10.30 -7.27 -8.93
C LEU A 177 -9.38 -8.48 -8.92
N PHE A 178 -9.62 -9.47 -9.79
CA PHE A 178 -8.77 -10.67 -9.86
C PHE A 178 -7.28 -10.30 -9.88
N ALA A 179 -6.51 -10.88 -8.94
CA ALA A 179 -5.06 -10.73 -8.86
C ALA A 179 -4.43 -11.98 -8.26
N ARG A 180 -3.25 -12.36 -8.72
CA ARG A 180 -2.54 -13.56 -8.22
C ARG A 180 -2.08 -13.39 -6.78
N ILE A 181 -1.70 -12.18 -6.40
CA ILE A 181 -1.25 -11.85 -5.05
C ILE A 181 -2.09 -10.72 -4.50
N LEU A 182 -2.45 -10.82 -3.23
CA LEU A 182 -3.15 -9.80 -2.48
C LEU A 182 -2.24 -9.24 -1.38
N LYS A 183 -2.01 -7.91 -1.36
CA LYS A 183 -1.63 -7.23 -0.12
C LYS A 183 -2.88 -7.13 0.74
N VAL A 184 -2.91 -7.85 1.84
CA VAL A 184 -4.06 -7.89 2.76
C VAL A 184 -4.31 -6.50 3.36
N GLY A 185 -5.56 -6.07 3.35
CA GLY A 185 -5.96 -4.76 3.85
C GLY A 185 -5.73 -4.60 5.35
N HIS A 186 -5.38 -3.39 5.76
CA HIS A 186 -5.31 -2.94 7.15
C HIS A 186 -4.54 -3.93 8.06
N HIS A 187 -3.36 -4.39 7.58
CA HIS A 187 -2.44 -5.28 8.31
C HIS A 187 -3.07 -6.59 8.79
N GLY A 188 -4.14 -7.04 8.13
CA GLY A 188 -4.91 -8.21 8.55
C GLY A 188 -5.96 -7.93 9.62
N SER A 189 -6.44 -6.70 9.73
CA SER A 189 -7.56 -6.34 10.59
C SER A 189 -8.84 -7.12 10.21
N ARG A 190 -9.66 -7.43 11.22
CA ARG A 190 -11.00 -8.03 11.02
C ARG A 190 -11.97 -7.15 10.26
N THR A 191 -11.65 -5.86 10.09
CA THR A 191 -12.46 -4.90 9.35
C THR A 191 -12.23 -4.95 7.83
N SER A 192 -11.27 -5.76 7.40
CA SER A 192 -10.82 -5.88 6.01
C SER A 192 -10.77 -7.34 5.55
N SER A 193 -10.57 -7.55 4.26
CA SER A 193 -10.45 -8.88 3.63
C SER A 193 -11.68 -9.76 3.89
N SER A 194 -12.86 -9.19 3.60
CA SER A 194 -14.14 -9.90 3.70
C SER A 194 -14.17 -11.11 2.75
N GLU A 195 -14.97 -12.12 3.08
CA GLU A 195 -15.13 -13.31 2.25
C GLU A 195 -15.54 -12.97 0.80
N ASP A 196 -16.45 -12.02 0.63
CA ASP A 196 -16.91 -11.62 -0.70
C ASP A 196 -15.81 -10.90 -1.49
N PHE A 197 -14.97 -10.13 -0.80
CA PHE A 197 -13.79 -9.52 -1.41
C PHE A 197 -12.79 -10.58 -1.84
N LEU A 198 -12.47 -11.55 -0.99
CA LEU A 198 -11.58 -12.66 -1.32
C LEU A 198 -12.12 -13.52 -2.49
N LYS A 199 -13.44 -13.76 -2.55
CA LYS A 199 -14.10 -14.43 -3.70
C LYS A 199 -13.96 -13.64 -5.01
N SER A 200 -13.90 -12.32 -4.94
CA SER A 200 -13.74 -11.46 -6.11
C SER A 200 -12.29 -11.36 -6.57
N VAL A 201 -11.34 -11.26 -5.62
CA VAL A 201 -9.90 -11.17 -5.91
C VAL A 201 -9.31 -12.52 -6.31
N LYS A 202 -9.71 -13.59 -5.64
CA LYS A 202 -9.24 -14.99 -5.83
C LYS A 202 -7.71 -15.11 -5.86
N PRO A 203 -7.00 -14.60 -4.85
CA PRO A 203 -5.56 -14.63 -4.88
C PRO A 203 -5.02 -16.03 -4.57
N GLU A 204 -3.88 -16.38 -5.17
CA GLU A 204 -3.11 -17.58 -4.84
C GLU A 204 -2.34 -17.39 -3.51
N SER A 205 -1.90 -16.15 -3.27
CA SER A 205 -1.11 -15.77 -2.09
C SER A 205 -1.56 -14.43 -1.51
N ALA A 206 -1.43 -14.30 -0.20
CA ALA A 206 -1.73 -13.10 0.56
C ALA A 206 -0.50 -12.66 1.36
N LEU A 207 -0.14 -11.39 1.26
CA LEU A 207 0.95 -10.78 2.01
C LEU A 207 0.37 -9.90 3.11
N ILE A 208 0.85 -10.08 4.34
CA ILE A 208 0.46 -9.29 5.50
C ILE A 208 1.69 -8.57 6.05
N SER A 209 1.65 -7.24 6.02
CA SER A 209 2.63 -6.40 6.71
C SER A 209 2.10 -6.05 8.09
N CYS A 210 2.75 -6.53 9.14
CA CYS A 210 2.37 -6.25 10.53
C CYS A 210 3.58 -6.44 11.45
N GLY A 211 3.55 -5.81 12.61
CA GLY A 211 4.59 -5.92 13.62
C GLY A 211 4.39 -7.11 14.55
N LEU A 212 5.48 -7.73 14.97
CA LEU A 212 5.46 -8.75 16.01
C LEU A 212 4.97 -8.14 17.33
N TYR A 213 4.02 -8.79 17.99
CA TYR A 213 3.38 -8.31 19.23
C TYR A 213 2.79 -6.90 19.13
N ASN A 214 2.28 -6.51 17.95
CA ASN A 214 1.67 -5.20 17.77
C ASN A 214 0.44 -5.03 18.68
N LYS A 215 0.23 -3.78 19.14
CA LYS A 215 -0.85 -3.43 20.09
C LYS A 215 -2.26 -3.64 19.55
N TYR A 216 -2.42 -3.82 18.25
CA TYR A 216 -3.72 -4.01 17.60
C TYR A 216 -4.13 -5.48 17.53
N GLY A 217 -3.20 -6.41 17.78
CA GLY A 217 -3.41 -7.83 17.64
C GLY A 217 -3.50 -8.29 16.17
N HIS A 218 -2.94 -7.51 15.24
CA HIS A 218 -2.91 -7.87 13.82
C HIS A 218 -1.85 -8.93 13.52
N PRO A 219 -2.13 -9.86 12.59
CA PRO A 219 -3.42 -10.08 11.92
C PRO A 219 -4.42 -10.76 12.87
N HIS A 220 -5.70 -10.39 12.77
CA HIS A 220 -6.74 -11.02 13.57
C HIS A 220 -7.04 -12.45 13.11
N ASP A 221 -7.40 -13.34 14.03
CA ASP A 221 -7.69 -14.75 13.74
C ASP A 221 -8.80 -14.92 12.69
N VAL A 222 -9.81 -14.05 12.68
CA VAL A 222 -10.88 -14.11 11.69
C VAL A 222 -10.35 -13.88 10.28
N THR A 223 -9.42 -12.96 10.10
CA THR A 223 -8.78 -12.69 8.79
C THR A 223 -7.95 -13.87 8.33
N LEU A 224 -7.15 -14.45 9.24
CA LEU A 224 -6.35 -15.65 8.94
C LEU A 224 -7.25 -16.84 8.59
N ARG A 225 -8.38 -17.01 9.30
CA ARG A 225 -9.37 -18.06 9.01
C ARG A 225 -9.97 -17.87 7.61
N HIS A 226 -10.45 -16.68 7.24
CA HIS A 226 -10.97 -16.41 5.89
C HIS A 226 -9.96 -16.77 4.81
N LEU A 227 -8.69 -16.35 4.96
CA LEU A 227 -7.63 -16.69 4.01
C LEU A 227 -7.41 -18.21 3.89
N ASN A 228 -7.36 -18.92 5.03
CA ASN A 228 -7.19 -20.38 5.05
C ASN A 228 -8.38 -21.12 4.43
N GLU A 229 -9.62 -20.70 4.71
CA GLU A 229 -10.84 -21.29 4.15
C GLU A 229 -10.91 -21.16 2.62
N HIS A 230 -10.27 -20.12 2.07
CA HIS A 230 -10.11 -19.92 0.62
C HIS A 230 -8.84 -20.55 0.04
N ASN A 231 -8.09 -21.35 0.84
CA ASN A 231 -6.83 -22.00 0.43
C ASN A 231 -5.77 -21.01 -0.10
N ILE A 232 -5.71 -19.81 0.47
CA ILE A 232 -4.76 -18.77 0.09
C ILE A 232 -3.47 -18.95 0.91
N ALA A 233 -2.31 -19.03 0.26
CA ALA A 233 -1.03 -19.09 0.94
C ALA A 233 -0.73 -17.76 1.65
N ILE A 234 -0.35 -17.80 2.95
CA ILE A 234 -0.18 -16.61 3.79
C ILE A 234 1.29 -16.39 4.09
N TYR A 235 1.77 -15.17 3.81
CA TYR A 235 3.12 -14.72 4.13
C TYR A 235 3.03 -13.46 4.99
N ARG A 236 3.74 -13.42 6.13
CA ARG A 236 3.64 -12.38 7.16
C ARG A 236 5.01 -11.84 7.53
N THR A 237 5.16 -10.52 7.58
CA THR A 237 6.43 -9.88 7.98
C THR A 237 6.79 -10.10 9.44
N ASP A 238 5.82 -10.22 10.34
CA ASP A 238 6.06 -10.45 11.77
C ASP A 238 6.66 -11.81 12.10
N THR A 239 6.47 -12.81 11.21
CA THR A 239 6.99 -14.17 11.41
C THR A 239 8.12 -14.53 10.47
N MET A 240 8.23 -13.86 9.32
CA MET A 240 9.17 -14.21 8.26
C MET A 240 10.22 -13.11 7.99
N GLY A 241 10.06 -11.93 8.61
CA GLY A 241 10.85 -10.77 8.25
C GLY A 241 10.46 -10.21 6.89
N ARG A 242 11.40 -9.59 6.20
CA ARG A 242 11.17 -9.05 4.85
C ARG A 242 10.77 -10.15 3.86
N ILE A 243 9.68 -9.93 3.14
CA ILE A 243 9.18 -10.85 2.10
C ILE A 243 9.66 -10.34 0.73
N HIS A 244 10.19 -11.25 -0.08
CA HIS A 244 10.63 -10.97 -1.45
C HIS A 244 9.88 -11.87 -2.44
N ILE A 245 9.37 -11.25 -3.50
CA ILE A 245 8.70 -11.89 -4.64
C ILE A 245 9.51 -11.54 -5.90
N SER A 246 9.85 -12.54 -6.68
CA SER A 246 10.58 -12.39 -7.94
C SER A 246 9.93 -13.17 -9.08
#